data_aef6c7a5df3d34fdb6a6c42378a24837
#
_entry.id   aef6c7a5df3d34fdb6a6c42378a24837
#
_cell.length_a   1.000
_cell.length_b   1.000
_cell.length_c   1.000
_cell.angle_alpha   90.00
_cell.angle_beta   90.00
_cell.angle_gamma   90.00
#
_symmetry.space_group_name_H-M   'P 1'
#
loop_
_entity.id
_entity.type
_entity.pdbx_description
1 polymer ?
#
loop_
_entity_poly.entity_id
_entity_poly.type
_entity_poly.pdbx_seq_one_letter_code
_entity_poly.pdbx_strand_id
1 'polypeptide(L)'
;MVVVSDDTESEAADRPSLNLPSAQDELISAVAAANPHTVVIVNAGAPVAMPWLPAVAGVLDTWYPGQTSGTSLASVLFGQTDPGGHLPVTFPASLSQVPASTTAQFPGNGSTVQYSEGVDVGYRWYDTKSIAPLYPFGFGLSYTRFAFSQLSVSRQVTDGTQDVRVSAVVTNTGHRTGSEVAQLYLGDPAGTGEPPRQLAGFRRVSLAPGASARVSFVLTPQQESWWDDAANGWTQTAGQYQVFVGDSSALADLPLRGSFSMPATAGARQVTVSAPSAMKPGQVAAVRVTLTAAGNATLHGVRLALQLPQGWRAVSAGPAVFGSVAPGQAPSVTFMVTPPDYAPNATAVVHATATTGDWLREAGVNVTVSG
;
A
#
# COMPACT_ATOMS: atom_id res chain seq x y z
N MET A 1 17.00 32.55 -0.16
CA MET A 1 16.79 31.21 0.36
C MET A 1 16.52 31.31 1.84
N VAL A 2 15.48 30.65 2.33
CA VAL A 2 15.15 30.50 3.76
C VAL A 2 15.21 29.02 4.07
N VAL A 3 15.90 28.65 5.15
CA VAL A 3 15.97 27.29 5.66
C VAL A 3 15.22 27.24 6.97
N VAL A 4 14.27 26.33 7.08
CA VAL A 4 13.43 26.12 8.28
C VAL A 4 13.47 24.67 8.68
N SER A 5 13.23 24.39 9.95
CA SER A 5 13.25 23.03 10.47
C SER A 5 12.20 22.82 11.56
N ASP A 6 11.71 21.60 11.64
CA ASP A 6 11.03 21.09 12.82
C ASP A 6 11.95 20.04 13.47
N ASP A 7 12.53 20.39 14.59
CA ASP A 7 13.41 19.55 15.41
C ASP A 7 12.73 19.04 16.68
N THR A 8 11.42 19.31 16.81
CA THR A 8 10.63 18.94 17.98
C THR A 8 9.93 17.59 17.81
N GLU A 9 10.06 16.97 16.64
CA GLU A 9 9.44 15.67 16.33
C GLU A 9 10.08 14.55 17.13
N SER A 10 9.24 13.75 17.78
CA SER A 10 9.64 12.61 18.60
C SER A 10 8.58 11.52 18.61
N GLU A 11 9.00 10.26 18.65
CA GLU A 11 8.10 9.10 18.79
C GLU A 11 7.22 9.17 20.05
N ALA A 12 7.71 9.82 21.11
CA ALA A 12 7.04 9.89 22.40
C ALA A 12 6.20 11.16 22.61
N ALA A 13 6.22 12.11 21.68
CA ALA A 13 5.53 13.38 21.82
C ALA A 13 4.92 13.82 20.48
N ASP A 14 3.59 13.91 20.48
CA ASP A 14 2.85 14.34 19.31
C ASP A 14 3.02 15.84 19.05
N ARG A 15 3.03 16.22 17.77
CA ARG A 15 3.05 17.62 17.37
C ARG A 15 1.67 18.26 17.65
N PRO A 16 1.62 19.44 18.27
CA PRO A 16 0.35 20.12 18.58
C PRO A 16 -0.31 20.74 17.33
N SER A 17 0.45 20.93 16.25
CA SER A 17 -0.04 21.50 15.00
C SER A 17 0.82 21.06 13.81
N LEU A 18 0.35 21.37 12.59
CA LEU A 18 1.13 21.19 11.36
C LEU A 18 2.01 22.40 11.03
N ASN A 19 1.92 23.51 11.78
CA ASN A 19 2.73 24.69 11.53
C ASN A 19 4.19 24.42 11.90
N LEU A 20 5.08 25.15 11.25
CA LEU A 20 6.48 25.17 11.64
C LEU A 20 6.62 25.76 13.05
N PRO A 21 7.54 25.27 13.88
CA PRO A 21 7.74 25.78 15.23
C PRO A 21 8.23 27.22 15.24
N SER A 22 7.96 27.93 16.37
CA SER A 22 8.35 29.32 16.56
C SER A 22 7.76 30.29 15.52
N ALA A 23 8.48 31.32 15.13
CA ALA A 23 8.07 32.33 14.16
C ALA A 23 8.59 32.03 12.72
N GLN A 24 8.73 30.77 12.34
CA GLN A 24 9.31 30.40 11.03
C GLN A 24 8.36 30.74 9.88
N ASP A 25 7.06 30.57 10.06
CA ASP A 25 6.06 30.92 9.02
C ASP A 25 6.05 32.47 8.79
N GLU A 26 6.17 33.25 9.84
CA GLU A 26 6.29 34.71 9.75
C GLU A 26 7.62 35.12 9.09
N LEU A 27 8.72 34.47 9.42
CA LEU A 27 10.02 34.71 8.81
C LEU A 27 9.95 34.45 7.27
N ILE A 28 9.39 33.33 6.85
CA ILE A 28 9.22 33.02 5.42
C ILE A 28 8.38 34.12 4.76
N SER A 29 7.25 34.47 5.37
CA SER A 29 6.34 35.49 4.84
C SER A 29 7.01 36.84 4.67
N ALA A 30 7.78 37.29 5.68
CA ALA A 30 8.52 38.55 5.66
C ALA A 30 9.61 38.56 4.58
N VAL A 31 10.38 37.47 4.43
CA VAL A 31 11.41 37.37 3.41
C VAL A 31 10.80 37.31 2.02
N ALA A 32 9.71 36.56 1.83
CA ALA A 32 9.02 36.48 0.56
C ALA A 32 8.41 37.82 0.12
N ALA A 33 7.87 38.60 1.07
CA ALA A 33 7.38 39.94 0.81
C ALA A 33 8.51 40.90 0.35
N ALA A 34 9.72 40.73 0.91
CA ALA A 34 10.89 41.52 0.50
C ALA A 34 11.53 41.03 -0.82
N ASN A 35 11.40 39.75 -1.14
CA ASN A 35 11.98 39.17 -2.35
C ASN A 35 11.10 38.04 -2.90
N PRO A 36 10.40 38.22 -4.04
CA PRO A 36 9.54 37.21 -4.62
C PRO A 36 10.29 35.98 -5.17
N HIS A 37 11.62 36.08 -5.35
CA HIS A 37 12.47 34.93 -5.75
C HIS A 37 12.93 34.08 -4.55
N THR A 38 12.13 34.03 -3.49
CA THR A 38 12.44 33.25 -2.29
C THR A 38 12.20 31.76 -2.56
N VAL A 39 13.22 30.96 -2.25
CA VAL A 39 13.13 29.49 -2.17
C VAL A 39 13.20 29.09 -0.71
N VAL A 40 12.29 28.23 -0.30
CA VAL A 40 12.20 27.69 1.07
C VAL A 40 12.72 26.25 1.08
N ILE A 41 13.58 25.95 2.02
CA ILE A 41 14.07 24.61 2.33
C ILE A 41 13.42 24.19 3.64
N VAL A 42 12.62 23.13 3.58
CA VAL A 42 11.97 22.54 4.74
C VAL A 42 12.76 21.32 5.18
N ASN A 43 13.13 21.27 6.46
CA ASN A 43 13.80 20.15 7.09
C ASN A 43 12.90 19.65 8.23
N ALA A 44 12.01 18.74 7.93
CA ALA A 44 11.01 18.19 8.85
C ALA A 44 10.80 16.70 8.55
N GLY A 45 10.47 15.91 9.55
CA GLY A 45 10.25 14.46 9.42
C GLY A 45 8.81 14.10 9.05
N ALA A 46 7.89 15.08 9.12
CA ALA A 46 6.47 14.90 8.82
C ALA A 46 5.92 16.09 8.01
N PRO A 47 4.71 15.98 7.42
CA PRO A 47 4.08 17.07 6.70
C PRO A 47 3.96 18.35 7.53
N VAL A 48 4.20 19.50 6.91
CA VAL A 48 4.00 20.81 7.48
C VAL A 48 2.97 21.62 6.69
N ALA A 49 2.21 22.46 7.38
CA ALA A 49 1.37 23.45 6.74
C ALA A 49 2.24 24.54 6.11
N MET A 50 1.84 25.02 4.92
CA MET A 50 2.60 26.01 4.16
C MET A 50 1.71 27.21 3.80
N PRO A 51 1.26 28.03 4.78
CA PRO A 51 0.37 29.15 4.50
C PRO A 51 1.03 30.20 3.61
N TRP A 52 2.34 30.25 3.59
CA TRP A 52 3.18 31.15 2.78
C TRP A 52 3.47 30.64 1.36
N LEU A 53 3.05 29.41 1.00
CA LEU A 53 3.35 28.79 -0.29
C LEU A 53 3.07 29.66 -1.52
N PRO A 54 1.95 30.40 -1.62
CA PRO A 54 1.68 31.26 -2.78
C PRO A 54 2.64 32.44 -2.97
N ALA A 55 3.42 32.78 -1.94
CA ALA A 55 4.33 33.92 -1.94
C ALA A 55 5.78 33.56 -2.29
N VAL A 56 6.12 32.28 -2.41
CA VAL A 56 7.48 31.82 -2.65
C VAL A 56 7.67 31.22 -4.04
N ALA A 57 8.89 31.27 -4.58
CA ALA A 57 9.21 30.78 -5.91
C ALA A 57 9.39 29.26 -5.97
N GLY A 58 9.71 28.62 -4.85
CA GLY A 58 9.89 27.18 -4.79
C GLY A 58 10.08 26.69 -3.38
N VAL A 59 9.81 25.41 -3.19
CA VAL A 59 10.00 24.68 -1.93
C VAL A 59 10.76 23.40 -2.20
N LEU A 60 11.75 23.12 -1.37
CA LEU A 60 12.41 21.81 -1.29
C LEU A 60 12.15 21.23 0.10
N ASP A 61 11.48 20.09 0.15
CA ASP A 61 11.39 19.28 1.35
C ASP A 61 12.58 18.32 1.36
N THR A 62 13.43 18.46 2.37
CA THR A 62 14.67 17.71 2.49
C THR A 62 14.58 16.60 3.54
N TRP A 63 13.46 16.51 4.24
CA TRP A 63 13.32 15.59 5.38
C TRP A 63 14.49 15.77 6.36
N TYR A 64 15.06 14.68 6.87
CA TYR A 64 16.30 14.67 7.68
C TYR A 64 17.44 14.01 6.89
N PRO A 65 18.14 14.76 6.01
CA PRO A 65 19.05 14.21 5.02
C PRO A 65 20.40 13.71 5.58
N GLY A 66 20.64 13.89 6.87
CA GLY A 66 21.84 13.38 7.55
C GLY A 66 23.13 14.14 7.24
N GLN A 67 24.27 13.45 7.32
CA GLN A 67 25.61 14.04 7.34
C GLN A 67 25.96 14.83 6.07
N THR A 68 25.46 14.42 4.90
CA THR A 68 25.81 15.06 3.60
C THR A 68 24.76 16.08 3.15
N SER A 69 23.89 16.53 4.04
CA SER A 69 22.75 17.42 3.71
C SER A 69 23.17 18.66 2.94
N GLY A 70 24.18 19.37 3.39
CA GLY A 70 24.65 20.61 2.73
C GLY A 70 25.12 20.38 1.31
N THR A 71 25.92 19.32 1.07
CA THR A 71 26.43 18.99 -0.27
C THR A 71 25.29 18.53 -1.20
N SER A 72 24.39 17.70 -0.70
CA SER A 72 23.24 17.20 -1.46
C SER A 72 22.28 18.33 -1.83
N LEU A 73 21.96 19.21 -0.87
CA LEU A 73 21.12 20.37 -1.09
C LEU A 73 21.74 21.34 -2.10
N ALA A 74 23.03 21.64 -1.99
CA ALA A 74 23.73 22.50 -2.94
C ALA A 74 23.70 21.88 -4.36
N SER A 75 23.92 20.58 -4.49
CA SER A 75 23.86 19.87 -5.77
C SER A 75 22.50 20.01 -6.45
N VAL A 76 21.41 19.91 -5.70
CA VAL A 76 20.06 20.12 -6.22
C VAL A 76 19.84 21.60 -6.55
N LEU A 77 20.07 22.53 -5.62
CA LEU A 77 19.81 23.95 -5.81
C LEU A 77 20.55 24.56 -7.03
N PHE A 78 21.77 24.13 -7.26
CA PHE A 78 22.58 24.57 -8.41
C PHE A 78 22.39 23.70 -9.66
N GLY A 79 21.44 22.76 -9.61
CA GLY A 79 21.04 21.95 -10.76
C GLY A 79 22.09 20.95 -11.24
N GLN A 80 23.02 20.55 -10.38
CA GLN A 80 23.95 19.46 -10.66
C GLN A 80 23.26 18.09 -10.58
N THR A 81 22.27 18.00 -9.72
CA THR A 81 21.41 16.81 -9.54
C THR A 81 19.95 17.18 -9.71
N ASP A 82 19.21 16.34 -10.42
CA ASP A 82 17.77 16.46 -10.56
C ASP A 82 17.06 16.06 -9.25
N PRO A 83 16.07 16.85 -8.75
CA PRO A 83 15.29 16.50 -7.56
C PRO A 83 14.24 15.43 -7.92
N GLY A 84 14.67 14.21 -8.17
CA GLY A 84 13.78 13.11 -8.58
C GLY A 84 13.16 12.35 -7.41
N GLY A 85 12.94 12.98 -6.26
CA GLY A 85 12.24 12.43 -5.10
C GLY A 85 10.74 12.67 -5.17
N HIS A 86 9.94 11.72 -4.65
CA HIS A 86 8.50 11.81 -4.55
C HIS A 86 8.05 11.68 -3.11
N LEU A 87 7.01 12.41 -2.72
CA LEU A 87 6.49 12.43 -1.36
C LEU A 87 5.95 11.06 -0.94
N PRO A 88 6.44 10.48 0.16
CA PRO A 88 5.97 9.19 0.67
C PRO A 88 4.71 9.31 1.53
N VAL A 89 4.20 10.52 1.71
CA VAL A 89 2.99 10.84 2.47
C VAL A 89 2.21 11.95 1.77
N THR A 90 0.93 12.08 2.11
CA THR A 90 0.09 13.19 1.65
C THR A 90 0.31 14.41 2.54
N PHE A 91 0.51 15.58 1.96
CA PHE A 91 0.57 16.86 2.68
C PHE A 91 -0.83 17.47 2.73
N PRO A 92 -1.45 17.61 3.90
CA PRO A 92 -2.75 18.28 4.06
C PRO A 92 -2.60 19.80 3.87
N ALA A 93 -3.65 20.45 3.38
CA ALA A 93 -3.66 21.91 3.35
C ALA A 93 -3.88 22.54 4.75
N SER A 94 -4.48 21.78 5.65
CA SER A 94 -4.72 22.20 7.05
C SER A 94 -4.96 21.00 7.95
N LEU A 95 -4.89 21.20 9.25
CA LEU A 95 -5.15 20.15 10.25
C LEU A 95 -6.56 19.57 10.16
N SER A 96 -7.55 20.35 9.70
CA SER A 96 -8.92 19.83 9.51
C SER A 96 -9.06 18.83 8.35
N GLN A 97 -8.03 18.69 7.52
CA GLN A 97 -7.99 17.76 6.40
C GLN A 97 -7.19 16.49 6.70
N VAL A 98 -6.84 16.20 7.94
CA VAL A 98 -6.23 14.92 8.28
C VAL A 98 -7.30 13.87 8.60
N PRO A 99 -7.09 12.57 8.28
CA PRO A 99 -8.06 11.52 8.54
C PRO A 99 -8.51 11.45 10.01
N ALA A 100 -7.56 11.55 10.94
CA ALA A 100 -7.79 11.52 12.38
C ALA A 100 -7.95 12.92 12.96
N SER A 101 -8.95 13.70 12.51
CA SER A 101 -9.15 15.10 12.87
C SER A 101 -10.06 15.35 14.07
N THR A 102 -10.71 14.32 14.61
CA THR A 102 -11.61 14.43 15.77
C THR A 102 -10.94 13.96 17.06
N THR A 103 -11.33 14.52 18.22
CA THR A 103 -10.81 14.09 19.52
C THR A 103 -11.04 12.57 19.77
N ALA A 104 -12.10 11.99 19.27
CA ALA A 104 -12.35 10.56 19.42
C ALA A 104 -11.37 9.69 18.63
N GLN A 105 -10.84 10.19 17.51
CA GLN A 105 -9.83 9.52 16.67
C GLN A 105 -8.40 9.82 17.20
N PHE A 106 -8.13 11.06 17.62
CA PHE A 106 -6.83 11.47 18.14
C PHE A 106 -6.97 12.67 19.09
N PRO A 107 -6.40 12.64 20.30
CA PRO A 107 -5.66 11.54 20.96
C PRO A 107 -6.56 10.46 21.58
N GLY A 108 -7.85 10.51 21.37
CA GLY A 108 -8.84 9.64 21.99
C GLY A 108 -9.39 10.22 23.30
N ASN A 109 -10.11 9.42 24.06
CA ASN A 109 -10.76 9.83 25.33
C ASN A 109 -10.00 9.31 26.58
N GLY A 110 -8.70 9.04 26.44
CA GLY A 110 -7.82 8.57 27.53
C GLY A 110 -7.75 7.04 27.66
N SER A 111 -8.77 6.30 27.24
CA SER A 111 -8.79 4.83 27.27
C SER A 111 -9.12 4.18 25.92
N THR A 112 -9.68 4.94 25.01
CA THR A 112 -10.16 4.46 23.72
C THR A 112 -9.81 5.43 22.61
N VAL A 113 -9.34 4.90 21.49
CA VAL A 113 -9.12 5.59 20.22
C VAL A 113 -10.02 4.94 19.17
N GLN A 114 -10.71 5.74 18.37
CA GLN A 114 -11.60 5.26 17.32
C GLN A 114 -10.90 5.32 15.95
N TYR A 115 -10.79 4.17 15.29
CA TYR A 115 -10.30 4.05 13.92
C TYR A 115 -11.49 4.10 12.94
N SER A 116 -12.26 5.18 12.99
CA SER A 116 -13.51 5.33 12.22
C SER A 116 -13.29 5.56 10.72
N GLU A 117 -12.05 5.86 10.31
CA GLU A 117 -11.62 5.93 8.92
C GLU A 117 -11.51 4.55 8.25
N GLY A 118 -11.42 3.47 9.03
CA GLY A 118 -11.34 2.10 8.52
C GLY A 118 -10.08 1.88 7.66
N VAL A 119 -10.28 1.41 6.42
CA VAL A 119 -9.20 1.17 5.44
C VAL A 119 -8.70 2.45 4.75
N ASP A 120 -9.39 3.57 4.95
CA ASP A 120 -9.07 4.86 4.35
C ASP A 120 -7.94 5.56 5.10
N VAL A 121 -6.71 5.10 4.91
CA VAL A 121 -5.49 5.68 5.51
C VAL A 121 -4.70 6.46 4.45
N GLY A 122 -4.14 7.61 4.84
CA GLY A 122 -3.32 8.45 3.97
C GLY A 122 -4.08 8.94 2.73
N TYR A 123 -3.48 8.86 1.54
CA TYR A 123 -4.10 9.34 0.29
C TYR A 123 -5.44 8.67 -0.03
N ARG A 124 -5.69 7.43 0.44
CA ARG A 124 -6.95 6.71 0.26
C ARG A 124 -8.13 7.45 0.87
N TRP A 125 -7.92 8.05 2.05
CA TRP A 125 -8.95 8.88 2.70
C TRP A 125 -9.27 10.14 1.87
N TYR A 126 -8.25 10.80 1.32
CA TYR A 126 -8.46 11.97 0.45
C TYR A 126 -9.23 11.60 -0.80
N ASP A 127 -8.92 10.45 -1.41
CA ASP A 127 -9.63 9.93 -2.57
C ASP A 127 -11.10 9.62 -2.25
N THR A 128 -11.36 8.87 -1.19
CA THR A 128 -12.72 8.47 -0.77
C THR A 128 -13.57 9.69 -0.41
N LYS A 129 -12.97 10.69 0.26
CA LYS A 129 -13.68 11.92 0.63
C LYS A 129 -13.68 12.99 -0.46
N SER A 130 -12.99 12.75 -1.58
CA SER A 130 -12.83 13.73 -2.68
C SER A 130 -12.25 15.07 -2.18
N ILE A 131 -11.30 15.01 -1.26
CA ILE A 131 -10.60 16.17 -0.71
C ILE A 131 -9.28 16.38 -1.46
N ALA A 132 -9.04 17.58 -1.98
CA ALA A 132 -7.76 17.94 -2.57
C ALA A 132 -6.76 18.28 -1.46
N PRO A 133 -5.66 17.52 -1.29
CA PRO A 133 -4.59 17.86 -0.37
C PRO A 133 -3.74 19.03 -0.91
N LEU A 134 -2.84 19.57 -0.07
CA LEU A 134 -1.83 20.53 -0.53
C LEU A 134 -0.90 19.87 -1.56
N TYR A 135 -0.37 18.69 -1.23
CA TYR A 135 0.35 17.82 -2.15
C TYR A 135 -0.10 16.36 -1.96
N PRO A 136 -0.44 15.65 -3.05
CA PRO A 136 -0.84 14.27 -2.97
C PRO A 136 0.37 13.36 -2.65
N PHE A 137 0.09 12.18 -2.11
CA PHE A 137 1.08 11.11 -2.03
C PHE A 137 1.68 10.84 -3.41
N GLY A 138 2.98 10.62 -3.47
CA GLY A 138 3.70 10.38 -4.72
C GLY A 138 4.05 11.63 -5.52
N PHE A 139 3.62 12.83 -5.11
CA PHE A 139 3.95 14.08 -5.81
C PHE A 139 5.45 14.37 -5.75
N GLY A 140 6.00 14.85 -6.85
CA GLY A 140 7.36 15.34 -6.97
C GLY A 140 7.54 16.19 -8.22
N LEU A 141 8.53 17.08 -8.22
CA LEU A 141 8.89 17.89 -9.37
C LEU A 141 10.33 17.55 -9.80
N SER A 142 10.60 17.69 -11.07
CA SER A 142 11.91 17.51 -11.70
C SER A 142 12.32 18.79 -12.42
N TYR A 143 13.60 18.97 -12.70
CA TYR A 143 14.10 20.02 -13.59
C TYR A 143 13.90 19.70 -15.08
N THR A 144 13.23 18.60 -15.39
CA THR A 144 12.76 18.22 -16.71
C THR A 144 11.27 17.90 -16.69
N ARG A 145 10.74 17.32 -17.74
CA ARG A 145 9.33 16.95 -17.85
C ARG A 145 9.21 15.54 -18.38
N PHE A 146 8.20 14.83 -17.90
CA PHE A 146 7.93 13.46 -18.35
C PHE A 146 6.52 13.35 -18.91
N ALA A 147 6.36 12.47 -19.88
CA ALA A 147 5.06 12.10 -20.43
C ALA A 147 4.86 10.59 -20.34
N PHE A 148 3.65 10.19 -19.99
CA PHE A 148 3.22 8.81 -19.92
C PHE A 148 2.39 8.45 -21.15
N SER A 149 2.64 7.30 -21.76
CA SER A 149 1.95 6.84 -22.97
C SER A 149 1.93 5.32 -23.08
N GLN A 150 1.23 4.81 -24.12
CA GLN A 150 1.23 3.39 -24.51
C GLN A 150 0.90 2.42 -23.36
N LEU A 151 -0.18 2.72 -22.60
CA LEU A 151 -0.68 1.77 -21.60
C LEU A 151 -1.08 0.47 -22.27
N SER A 152 -0.60 -0.64 -21.71
CA SER A 152 -1.03 -1.99 -22.05
C SER A 152 -1.38 -2.75 -20.78
N VAL A 153 -2.57 -3.33 -20.76
CA VAL A 153 -3.05 -4.19 -19.67
C VAL A 153 -3.37 -5.54 -20.29
N SER A 154 -2.69 -6.59 -19.83
CA SER A 154 -2.88 -7.95 -20.36
C SER A 154 -2.95 -8.97 -19.24
N ARG A 155 -3.93 -9.85 -19.30
CA ARG A 155 -4.00 -11.03 -18.43
C ARG A 155 -3.22 -12.16 -19.08
N GLN A 156 -2.34 -12.76 -18.31
CA GLN A 156 -1.59 -13.95 -18.74
C GLN A 156 -1.90 -15.09 -17.79
N VAL A 157 -2.05 -16.28 -18.33
CA VAL A 157 -2.17 -17.51 -17.55
C VAL A 157 -0.86 -18.27 -17.72
N THR A 158 -0.09 -18.36 -16.64
CA THR A 158 1.15 -19.12 -16.61
C THR A 158 1.04 -20.16 -15.50
N ASP A 159 1.16 -21.43 -15.84
CA ASP A 159 1.11 -22.57 -14.91
C ASP A 159 -0.13 -22.58 -13.98
N GLY A 160 -1.27 -22.13 -14.50
CA GLY A 160 -2.52 -22.04 -13.73
C GLY A 160 -2.64 -20.78 -12.85
N THR A 161 -1.61 -19.97 -12.76
CA THR A 161 -1.63 -18.66 -12.14
C THR A 161 -2.08 -17.62 -13.17
N GLN A 162 -2.97 -16.74 -12.77
CA GLN A 162 -3.41 -15.62 -13.61
C GLN A 162 -2.78 -14.35 -13.11
N ASP A 163 -1.78 -13.86 -13.84
CA ASP A 163 -1.16 -12.57 -13.57
C ASP A 163 -1.73 -11.52 -14.51
N VAL A 164 -1.84 -10.30 -14.02
CA VAL A 164 -2.13 -9.14 -14.86
C VAL A 164 -0.86 -8.35 -15.05
N ARG A 165 -0.42 -8.22 -16.29
CA ARG A 165 0.73 -7.39 -16.65
C ARG A 165 0.26 -6.02 -17.11
N VAL A 166 0.79 -4.99 -16.47
CA VAL A 166 0.56 -3.60 -16.84
C VAL A 166 1.89 -3.02 -17.31
N SER A 167 1.91 -2.37 -18.46
CA SER A 167 3.08 -1.64 -18.91
C SER A 167 2.72 -0.29 -19.50
N ALA A 168 3.63 0.66 -19.38
CA ALA A 168 3.52 1.99 -19.96
C ALA A 168 4.89 2.46 -20.45
N VAL A 169 4.92 3.50 -21.25
CA VAL A 169 6.16 4.17 -21.68
C VAL A 169 6.24 5.52 -21.00
N VAL A 170 7.37 5.78 -20.33
CA VAL A 170 7.75 7.08 -19.79
C VAL A 170 8.75 7.72 -20.73
N THR A 171 8.54 8.97 -21.14
CA THR A 171 9.41 9.73 -22.03
C THR A 171 9.81 11.03 -21.35
N ASN A 172 11.11 11.32 -21.33
CA ASN A 172 11.58 12.65 -20.94
C ASN A 172 11.36 13.64 -22.11
N THR A 173 10.42 14.54 -21.95
CA THR A 173 10.03 15.55 -22.97
C THR A 173 10.72 16.89 -22.76
N GLY A 174 11.55 17.02 -21.72
CA GLY A 174 12.30 18.25 -21.46
C GLY A 174 13.72 18.20 -22.00
N HIS A 175 14.57 19.11 -21.50
CA HIS A 175 15.89 19.38 -22.06
C HIS A 175 17.05 18.97 -21.13
N ARG A 176 16.75 18.34 -19.99
CA ARG A 176 17.74 17.88 -19.00
C ARG A 176 17.52 16.40 -18.71
N THR A 177 18.60 15.72 -18.32
CA THR A 177 18.48 14.38 -17.74
C THR A 177 17.79 14.50 -16.39
N GLY A 178 16.82 13.64 -16.14
CA GLY A 178 16.09 13.59 -14.88
C GLY A 178 15.57 12.20 -14.56
N SER A 179 14.99 12.07 -13.40
CA SER A 179 14.39 10.81 -12.91
C SER A 179 12.92 10.99 -12.61
N GLU A 180 12.12 9.97 -12.96
CA GLU A 180 10.69 9.89 -12.72
C GLU A 180 10.34 8.61 -11.99
N VAL A 181 9.33 8.63 -11.13
CA VAL A 181 8.78 7.45 -10.46
C VAL A 181 7.39 7.16 -11.01
N ALA A 182 7.34 6.29 -12.00
CA ALA A 182 6.07 5.79 -12.51
C ALA A 182 5.35 4.94 -11.44
N GLN A 183 4.11 5.32 -11.14
CA GLN A 183 3.27 4.71 -10.10
C GLN A 183 2.07 4.02 -10.75
N LEU A 184 1.80 2.79 -10.31
CA LEU A 184 0.63 2.01 -10.71
C LEU A 184 -0.35 1.97 -9.55
N TYR A 185 -1.58 2.38 -9.80
CA TYR A 185 -2.69 2.25 -8.86
C TYR A 185 -3.74 1.30 -9.39
N LEU A 186 -4.31 0.50 -8.49
CA LEU A 186 -5.38 -0.44 -8.77
C LEU A 186 -6.64 -0.03 -8.01
N GLY A 187 -7.77 0.00 -8.70
CA GLY A 187 -9.10 0.15 -8.11
C GLY A 187 -9.86 -1.17 -8.20
N ASP A 188 -10.38 -1.61 -7.08
CA ASP A 188 -11.16 -2.83 -6.96
C ASP A 188 -12.58 -2.69 -7.57
N PRO A 189 -13.26 -3.80 -7.89
CA PRO A 189 -14.66 -3.77 -8.29
C PRO A 189 -15.54 -3.14 -7.22
N ALA A 190 -16.61 -2.48 -7.65
CA ALA A 190 -17.59 -1.89 -6.73
C ALA A 190 -18.15 -2.93 -5.75
N GLY A 191 -18.38 -2.50 -4.50
CA GLY A 191 -19.01 -3.33 -3.46
C GLY A 191 -18.02 -4.08 -2.56
N THR A 192 -16.71 -3.95 -2.77
CA THR A 192 -15.70 -4.52 -1.86
C THR A 192 -15.52 -3.70 -0.57
N GLY A 193 -15.91 -2.44 -0.57
CA GLY A 193 -15.62 -1.52 0.53
C GLY A 193 -14.20 -0.96 0.53
N GLU A 194 -13.40 -1.32 -0.47
CA GLU A 194 -12.03 -0.85 -0.62
C GLU A 194 -11.97 0.60 -1.13
N PRO A 195 -10.87 1.33 -0.86
CA PRO A 195 -10.66 2.68 -1.37
C PRO A 195 -10.73 2.75 -2.90
N PRO A 196 -11.03 3.91 -3.49
CA PRO A 196 -11.12 4.06 -4.96
C PRO A 196 -9.88 3.60 -5.72
N ARG A 197 -8.70 3.73 -5.11
CA ARG A 197 -7.41 3.32 -5.68
C ARG A 197 -6.41 2.99 -4.59
N GLN A 198 -5.57 1.98 -4.86
CA GLN A 198 -4.45 1.60 -4.01
C GLN A 198 -3.17 1.47 -4.84
N LEU A 199 -2.04 1.95 -4.29
CA LEU A 199 -0.73 1.80 -4.94
C LEU A 199 -0.39 0.31 -5.05
N ALA A 200 -0.30 -0.19 -6.27
CA ALA A 200 0.02 -1.60 -6.56
C ALA A 200 1.47 -1.79 -7.03
N GLY A 201 2.15 -0.72 -7.38
CA GLY A 201 3.56 -0.79 -7.75
C GLY A 201 4.15 0.54 -8.17
N PHE A 202 5.48 0.61 -8.17
CA PHE A 202 6.19 1.77 -8.69
C PHE A 202 7.51 1.36 -9.34
N ARG A 203 8.02 2.21 -10.24
CA ARG A 203 9.31 2.04 -10.93
C ARG A 203 9.97 3.39 -11.15
N ARG A 204 11.20 3.55 -10.66
CA ARG A 204 12.03 4.71 -10.96
C ARG A 204 12.78 4.49 -12.27
N VAL A 205 12.75 5.50 -13.13
CA VAL A 205 13.52 5.55 -14.38
C VAL A 205 14.33 6.85 -14.42
N SER A 206 15.55 6.79 -15.01
CA SER A 206 16.35 7.96 -15.26
C SER A 206 16.57 8.08 -16.77
N LEU A 207 16.20 9.22 -17.35
CA LEU A 207 16.11 9.41 -18.79
C LEU A 207 16.83 10.67 -19.23
N ALA A 208 17.68 10.55 -20.27
CA ALA A 208 18.20 11.70 -20.99
C ALA A 208 17.10 12.43 -21.76
N PRO A 209 17.31 13.70 -22.20
CA PRO A 209 16.37 14.40 -23.05
C PRO A 209 15.94 13.59 -24.27
N GLY A 210 14.64 13.48 -24.51
CA GLY A 210 14.04 12.73 -25.61
C GLY A 210 14.06 11.20 -25.46
N ALA A 211 14.72 10.66 -24.42
CA ALA A 211 14.76 9.23 -24.18
C ALA A 211 13.44 8.71 -23.59
N SER A 212 13.14 7.46 -23.91
CA SER A 212 11.96 6.76 -23.39
C SER A 212 12.34 5.42 -22.77
N ALA A 213 11.61 5.00 -21.76
CA ALA A 213 11.71 3.67 -21.18
C ALA A 213 10.33 3.05 -20.97
N ARG A 214 10.24 1.74 -21.20
CA ARG A 214 9.06 0.96 -20.84
C ARG A 214 9.16 0.54 -19.38
N VAL A 215 8.17 0.88 -18.58
CA VAL A 215 7.97 0.36 -17.24
C VAL A 215 6.95 -0.76 -17.28
N SER A 216 7.14 -1.79 -16.44
CA SER A 216 6.26 -2.94 -16.38
C SER A 216 6.04 -3.36 -14.93
N PHE A 217 4.79 -3.74 -14.65
CA PHE A 217 4.31 -4.20 -13.35
C PHE A 217 3.59 -5.53 -13.54
N VAL A 218 3.65 -6.36 -12.55
CA VAL A 218 2.85 -7.59 -12.46
C VAL A 218 1.94 -7.43 -11.25
N LEU A 219 0.65 -7.47 -11.48
CA LEU A 219 -0.34 -7.57 -10.41
C LEU A 219 -0.49 -9.05 -10.08
N THR A 220 -0.13 -9.37 -8.86
CA THR A 220 -0.28 -10.72 -8.31
C THR A 220 -1.70 -10.90 -7.77
N PRO A 221 -2.17 -12.14 -7.61
CA PRO A 221 -3.46 -12.40 -6.96
C PRO A 221 -3.61 -11.77 -5.58
N GLN A 222 -2.51 -11.60 -4.83
CA GLN A 222 -2.54 -10.91 -3.53
C GLN A 222 -2.88 -9.43 -3.68
N GLN A 223 -2.32 -8.76 -4.67
CA GLN A 223 -2.60 -7.34 -4.95
C GLN A 223 -4.01 -7.11 -5.52
N GLU A 224 -4.63 -8.15 -6.08
CA GLU A 224 -6.01 -8.17 -6.57
C GLU A 224 -7.02 -8.63 -5.51
N SER A 225 -6.57 -8.76 -4.25
CA SER A 225 -7.37 -9.28 -3.14
C SER A 225 -7.57 -8.21 -2.08
N TRP A 226 -8.70 -8.27 -1.41
CA TRP A 226 -9.05 -7.48 -0.25
C TRP A 226 -9.34 -8.41 0.94
N TRP A 227 -9.24 -7.88 2.15
CA TRP A 227 -9.53 -8.65 3.36
C TRP A 227 -11.04 -8.71 3.60
N ASP A 228 -11.59 -9.91 3.59
CA ASP A 228 -13.00 -10.16 3.88
C ASP A 228 -13.14 -10.66 5.32
N ASP A 229 -13.69 -9.81 6.19
CA ASP A 229 -13.91 -10.13 7.61
C ASP A 229 -14.86 -11.33 7.79
N ALA A 230 -15.86 -11.48 6.92
CA ALA A 230 -16.80 -12.59 7.00
C ALA A 230 -16.16 -13.92 6.62
N ALA A 231 -15.25 -13.90 5.63
CA ALA A 231 -14.46 -15.06 5.24
C ALA A 231 -13.21 -15.24 6.11
N ASN A 232 -12.86 -14.22 6.93
CA ASN A 232 -11.60 -14.13 7.69
C ASN A 232 -10.38 -14.47 6.82
N GLY A 233 -10.28 -13.81 5.65
CA GLY A 233 -9.23 -14.12 4.70
C GLY A 233 -9.23 -13.22 3.46
N TRP A 234 -8.14 -13.31 2.70
CA TRP A 234 -7.98 -12.57 1.46
C TRP A 234 -8.89 -13.10 0.36
N THR A 235 -9.68 -12.22 -0.24
CA THR A 235 -10.70 -12.55 -1.25
C THR A 235 -10.51 -11.72 -2.50
N GLN A 236 -10.56 -12.37 -3.67
CA GLN A 236 -10.66 -11.70 -4.97
C GLN A 236 -12.13 -11.60 -5.37
N THR A 237 -12.55 -10.44 -5.83
CA THR A 237 -13.92 -10.21 -6.29
C THR A 237 -13.99 -10.24 -7.80
N ALA A 238 -14.96 -10.96 -8.35
CA ALA A 238 -15.27 -10.91 -9.77
C ALA A 238 -15.77 -9.51 -10.16
N GLY A 239 -15.36 -9.02 -11.30
CA GLY A 239 -15.75 -7.70 -11.76
C GLY A 239 -14.67 -6.98 -12.53
N GLN A 240 -14.87 -5.70 -12.73
CA GLN A 240 -13.94 -4.86 -13.48
C GLN A 240 -13.02 -4.11 -12.50
N TYR A 241 -11.72 -4.41 -12.59
CA TYR A 241 -10.65 -3.70 -11.92
C TYR A 241 -10.20 -2.51 -12.78
N GLN A 242 -9.94 -1.39 -12.13
CA GLN A 242 -9.45 -0.19 -12.79
C GLN A 242 -7.94 -0.05 -12.61
N VAL A 243 -7.24 0.34 -13.66
CA VAL A 243 -5.78 0.51 -13.68
C VAL A 243 -5.47 1.96 -14.00
N PHE A 244 -4.61 2.57 -13.19
CA PHE A 244 -4.17 3.95 -13.38
C PHE A 244 -2.65 4.00 -13.33
N VAL A 245 -2.01 4.75 -14.24
CA VAL A 245 -0.56 4.95 -14.25
C VAL A 245 -0.25 6.43 -14.41
N GLY A 246 0.65 6.94 -13.57
CA GLY A 246 1.11 8.32 -13.56
C GLY A 246 2.20 8.55 -12.52
N ASP A 247 2.29 9.74 -11.97
CA ASP A 247 3.37 10.21 -11.10
C ASP A 247 2.93 10.64 -9.70
N SER A 248 1.62 10.64 -9.39
CA SER A 248 1.11 10.82 -8.03
C SER A 248 -0.22 10.10 -7.81
N SER A 249 -0.74 10.11 -6.57
CA SER A 249 -2.06 9.54 -6.25
C SER A 249 -3.22 10.40 -6.75
N ALA A 250 -3.01 11.67 -7.08
CA ALA A 250 -4.07 12.54 -7.57
C ALA A 250 -4.59 12.08 -8.94
N LEU A 251 -5.91 12.06 -9.10
CA LEU A 251 -6.52 11.56 -10.34
C LEU A 251 -6.10 12.37 -11.59
N ALA A 252 -5.74 13.64 -11.41
CA ALA A 252 -5.24 14.51 -12.48
C ALA A 252 -3.84 14.10 -12.96
N ASP A 253 -3.04 13.52 -12.07
CA ASP A 253 -1.66 13.08 -12.32
C ASP A 253 -1.59 11.61 -12.75
N LEU A 254 -2.75 11.00 -13.04
CA LEU A 254 -2.89 9.63 -13.54
C LEU A 254 -3.45 9.67 -14.98
N PRO A 255 -2.62 10.10 -15.96
CA PRO A 255 -3.09 10.30 -17.34
C PRO A 255 -3.45 9.01 -18.07
N LEU A 256 -2.85 7.87 -17.66
CA LEU A 256 -3.13 6.60 -18.29
C LEU A 256 -4.13 5.80 -17.46
N ARG A 257 -5.22 5.39 -18.11
CA ARG A 257 -6.31 4.63 -17.49
C ARG A 257 -6.67 3.44 -18.35
N GLY A 258 -6.86 2.30 -17.70
CA GLY A 258 -7.26 1.06 -18.33
C GLY A 258 -8.03 0.19 -17.35
N SER A 259 -8.37 -1.00 -17.77
CA SER A 259 -9.07 -1.95 -16.91
C SER A 259 -8.84 -3.38 -17.37
N PHE A 260 -9.14 -4.31 -16.48
CA PHE A 260 -9.29 -5.72 -16.81
C PHE A 260 -10.47 -6.31 -16.05
N SER A 261 -11.03 -7.38 -16.57
CA SER A 261 -12.15 -8.05 -15.92
C SER A 261 -11.68 -9.35 -15.27
N MET A 262 -12.08 -9.58 -14.03
CA MET A 262 -11.96 -10.85 -13.36
C MET A 262 -13.27 -11.61 -13.48
N PRO A 263 -13.28 -12.80 -14.11
CA PRO A 263 -14.50 -13.57 -14.24
C PRO A 263 -14.97 -14.10 -12.87
N ALA A 264 -16.27 -14.33 -12.72
CA ALA A 264 -16.87 -14.85 -11.49
C ALA A 264 -16.24 -16.18 -11.03
N THR A 265 -15.77 -17.00 -11.97
CA THR A 265 -15.10 -18.26 -11.70
C THR A 265 -13.65 -18.12 -11.21
N ALA A 266 -13.01 -16.96 -11.39
CA ALA A 266 -11.66 -16.71 -10.88
C ALA A 266 -11.67 -16.41 -9.37
N GLY A 267 -12.72 -15.77 -8.85
CA GLY A 267 -12.92 -15.52 -7.42
C GLY A 267 -13.28 -16.76 -6.59
N ALA A 268 -13.60 -17.87 -7.25
CA ALA A 268 -14.08 -19.08 -6.59
C ALA A 268 -12.97 -20.05 -6.13
N ARG A 269 -11.70 -19.63 -6.14
CA ARG A 269 -10.61 -20.39 -5.51
C ARG A 269 -10.60 -20.04 -4.03
N GLN A 270 -11.32 -20.78 -3.24
CA GLN A 270 -11.49 -20.51 -1.81
C GLN A 270 -10.71 -21.55 -1.00
N VAL A 271 -9.99 -21.07 0.00
CA VAL A 271 -9.48 -21.91 1.08
C VAL A 271 -10.46 -21.85 2.22
N THR A 272 -10.77 -22.98 2.79
CA THR A 272 -11.57 -23.07 4.03
C THR A 272 -10.78 -23.85 5.07
N VAL A 273 -10.91 -23.43 6.30
CA VAL A 273 -10.36 -24.13 7.46
C VAL A 273 -11.49 -24.48 8.41
N SER A 274 -11.53 -25.73 8.83
CA SER A 274 -12.50 -26.24 9.80
C SER A 274 -11.74 -26.80 11.00
N ALA A 275 -12.02 -26.27 12.18
CA ALA A 275 -11.45 -26.69 13.45
C ALA A 275 -12.53 -26.83 14.50
N PRO A 276 -12.33 -27.59 15.60
CA PRO A 276 -13.17 -27.50 16.77
C PRO A 276 -13.21 -26.06 17.33
N SER A 277 -14.36 -25.60 17.75
CA SER A 277 -14.50 -24.26 18.35
C SER A 277 -13.70 -24.10 19.65
N ALA A 278 -13.41 -25.23 20.33
CA ALA A 278 -12.57 -25.29 21.53
C ALA A 278 -11.58 -26.43 21.46
N MET A 279 -10.38 -26.18 21.97
CA MET A 279 -9.30 -27.17 22.14
C MET A 279 -8.80 -27.14 23.57
N LYS A 280 -8.34 -28.28 24.08
CA LYS A 280 -7.71 -28.36 25.41
C LYS A 280 -6.19 -28.27 25.29
N PRO A 281 -5.51 -27.59 26.25
CA PRO A 281 -4.04 -27.60 26.32
C PRO A 281 -3.47 -29.02 26.23
N GLY A 282 -2.41 -29.20 25.45
CA GLY A 282 -1.73 -30.48 25.28
C GLY A 282 -2.52 -31.58 24.52
N GLN A 283 -3.80 -31.36 24.22
CA GLN A 283 -4.59 -32.39 23.53
C GLN A 283 -4.59 -32.17 22.00
N VAL A 284 -4.53 -33.28 21.27
CA VAL A 284 -4.54 -33.28 19.82
C VAL A 284 -5.95 -33.08 19.30
N ALA A 285 -6.12 -32.17 18.36
CA ALA A 285 -7.39 -31.91 17.66
C ALA A 285 -7.18 -31.91 16.13
N ALA A 286 -8.18 -32.33 15.39
CA ALA A 286 -8.15 -32.34 13.94
C ALA A 286 -8.57 -30.98 13.37
N VAL A 287 -7.72 -30.40 12.53
CA VAL A 287 -8.00 -29.20 11.74
C VAL A 287 -7.92 -29.54 10.27
N ARG A 288 -9.01 -29.31 9.54
CA ARG A 288 -9.09 -29.63 8.11
C ARG A 288 -8.97 -28.36 7.28
N VAL A 289 -8.06 -28.41 6.32
CA VAL A 289 -7.89 -27.37 5.29
C VAL A 289 -8.39 -27.91 3.96
N THR A 290 -9.23 -27.17 3.27
CA THR A 290 -9.77 -27.53 1.96
C THR A 290 -9.57 -26.39 0.98
N LEU A 291 -9.05 -26.67 -0.20
CA LEU A 291 -9.03 -25.71 -1.31
C LEU A 291 -10.17 -26.10 -2.27
N THR A 292 -11.04 -25.14 -2.59
CA THR A 292 -12.03 -25.28 -3.66
C THR A 292 -11.46 -24.65 -4.94
N ALA A 293 -11.15 -25.49 -5.93
CA ALA A 293 -10.62 -25.06 -7.23
C ALA A 293 -11.77 -24.86 -8.23
N ALA A 294 -12.58 -23.83 -8.04
CA ALA A 294 -13.74 -23.55 -8.89
C ALA A 294 -13.41 -22.75 -10.17
N GLY A 295 -12.14 -22.48 -10.45
CA GLY A 295 -11.70 -21.84 -11.70
C GLY A 295 -11.80 -22.77 -12.92
N ASN A 296 -11.38 -22.28 -14.07
CA ASN A 296 -11.36 -23.02 -15.36
C ASN A 296 -9.96 -23.55 -15.74
N ALA A 297 -8.95 -23.36 -14.90
CA ALA A 297 -7.58 -23.81 -15.13
C ALA A 297 -7.14 -24.81 -14.06
N THR A 298 -6.35 -25.81 -14.47
CA THR A 298 -5.70 -26.74 -13.56
C THR A 298 -4.62 -26.01 -12.76
N LEU A 299 -4.60 -26.21 -11.45
CA LEU A 299 -3.55 -25.72 -10.57
C LEU A 299 -2.44 -26.76 -10.47
N HIS A 300 -1.19 -26.33 -10.47
CA HIS A 300 -0.04 -27.20 -10.34
C HIS A 300 0.77 -26.88 -9.08
N GLY A 301 1.31 -27.92 -8.43
CA GLY A 301 2.17 -27.76 -7.27
C GLY A 301 1.47 -27.12 -6.05
N VAL A 302 0.17 -27.37 -5.88
CA VAL A 302 -0.61 -26.81 -4.76
C VAL A 302 -0.11 -27.33 -3.43
N ARG A 303 0.21 -26.44 -2.51
CA ARG A 303 0.54 -26.76 -1.12
C ARG A 303 -0.53 -26.19 -0.18
N LEU A 304 -1.07 -27.04 0.68
CA LEU A 304 -1.94 -26.62 1.80
C LEU A 304 -1.12 -26.65 3.10
N ALA A 305 -1.20 -25.61 3.91
CA ALA A 305 -0.46 -25.50 5.16
C ALA A 305 -1.31 -24.80 6.23
N LEU A 306 -0.83 -24.88 7.49
CA LEU A 306 -1.35 -24.09 8.60
C LEU A 306 -0.26 -23.14 9.11
N GLN A 307 -0.68 -21.92 9.43
CA GLN A 307 0.07 -21.00 10.28
C GLN A 307 -0.56 -21.03 11.67
N LEU A 308 0.22 -21.39 12.65
CA LEU A 308 -0.24 -21.61 14.02
C LEU A 308 0.30 -20.52 14.95
N PRO A 309 -0.42 -20.20 16.03
CA PRO A 309 0.12 -19.37 17.10
C PRO A 309 1.43 -19.95 17.68
N GLN A 310 2.20 -19.09 18.30
CA GLN A 310 3.49 -19.50 18.91
C GLN A 310 3.30 -20.64 19.92
N GLY A 311 4.16 -21.65 19.83
CA GLY A 311 4.15 -22.81 20.72
C GLY A 311 3.19 -23.93 20.32
N TRP A 312 2.30 -23.70 19.36
CA TRP A 312 1.42 -24.75 18.84
C TRP A 312 2.18 -25.66 17.87
N ARG A 313 1.75 -26.91 17.76
CA ARG A 313 2.35 -27.89 16.85
C ARG A 313 1.28 -28.47 15.93
N ALA A 314 1.68 -28.80 14.70
CA ALA A 314 0.83 -29.53 13.77
C ALA A 314 1.61 -30.62 13.05
N VAL A 315 0.94 -31.74 12.79
CA VAL A 315 1.43 -32.82 11.93
C VAL A 315 0.36 -33.12 10.89
N SER A 316 0.74 -33.16 9.61
CA SER A 316 -0.16 -33.52 8.53
C SER A 316 -0.52 -35.00 8.62
N ALA A 317 -1.81 -35.31 8.57
CA ALA A 317 -2.32 -36.69 8.54
C ALA A 317 -2.42 -37.28 7.11
N GLY A 318 -1.98 -36.52 6.11
CA GLY A 318 -1.99 -36.93 4.70
C GLY A 318 -1.15 -36.00 3.83
N PRO A 319 -1.18 -36.18 2.50
CA PRO A 319 -0.43 -35.35 1.59
C PRO A 319 -0.93 -33.88 1.67
N ALA A 320 -0.02 -32.96 1.92
CA ALA A 320 -0.27 -31.53 1.95
C ALA A 320 0.16 -30.84 0.64
N VAL A 321 0.72 -31.59 -0.30
CA VAL A 321 1.14 -31.13 -1.63
C VAL A 321 0.44 -31.97 -2.69
N PHE A 322 -0.17 -31.29 -3.65
CA PHE A 322 -0.92 -31.88 -4.77
C PHE A 322 -0.25 -31.45 -6.07
N GLY A 323 0.20 -32.43 -6.89
CA GLY A 323 0.90 -32.15 -8.14
C GLY A 323 0.04 -31.40 -9.15
N SER A 324 -1.27 -31.73 -9.20
CA SER A 324 -2.26 -31.00 -9.99
C SER A 324 -3.63 -31.07 -9.34
N VAL A 325 -4.40 -30.00 -9.47
CA VAL A 325 -5.79 -29.89 -9.02
C VAL A 325 -6.63 -29.36 -10.18
N ALA A 326 -7.47 -30.20 -10.74
CA ALA A 326 -8.33 -29.82 -11.87
C ALA A 326 -9.48 -28.89 -11.41
N PRO A 327 -10.07 -28.13 -12.35
CA PRO A 327 -11.28 -27.35 -12.10
C PRO A 327 -12.38 -28.20 -11.45
N GLY A 328 -13.02 -27.65 -10.42
CA GLY A 328 -14.09 -28.31 -9.66
C GLY A 328 -13.61 -29.31 -8.60
N GLN A 329 -12.32 -29.59 -8.51
CA GLN A 329 -11.79 -30.43 -7.44
C GLN A 329 -11.66 -29.61 -6.11
N ALA A 330 -11.81 -30.33 -5.00
CA ALA A 330 -11.66 -29.75 -3.65
C ALA A 330 -10.69 -30.61 -2.81
N PRO A 331 -9.37 -30.57 -3.09
CA PRO A 331 -8.40 -31.29 -2.29
C PRO A 331 -8.42 -30.78 -0.85
N SER A 332 -8.26 -31.69 0.09
CA SER A 332 -8.21 -31.36 1.50
C SER A 332 -7.12 -32.14 2.22
N VAL A 333 -6.61 -31.54 3.29
CA VAL A 333 -5.66 -32.16 4.21
C VAL A 333 -6.13 -31.94 5.64
N THR A 334 -5.96 -32.95 6.47
CA THR A 334 -6.21 -32.83 7.91
C THR A 334 -4.86 -32.71 8.63
N PHE A 335 -4.76 -31.71 9.47
CA PHE A 335 -3.63 -31.55 10.38
C PHE A 335 -4.06 -31.93 11.80
N MET A 336 -3.22 -32.69 12.49
CA MET A 336 -3.35 -32.97 13.90
C MET A 336 -2.63 -31.87 14.67
N VAL A 337 -3.40 -30.97 15.28
CA VAL A 337 -2.92 -29.74 15.93
C VAL A 337 -2.94 -29.92 17.44
N THR A 338 -1.89 -29.49 18.12
CA THR A 338 -1.75 -29.56 19.57
C THR A 338 -1.39 -28.19 20.12
N PRO A 339 -2.28 -27.52 20.91
CA PRO A 339 -1.92 -26.35 21.68
C PRO A 339 -0.85 -26.67 22.73
N PRO A 340 -0.08 -25.69 23.23
CA PRO A 340 0.86 -25.88 24.32
C PRO A 340 0.18 -26.41 25.59
N ASP A 341 0.88 -27.19 26.41
CA ASP A 341 0.35 -27.74 27.66
C ASP A 341 -0.08 -26.66 28.68
N TYR A 342 0.49 -25.47 28.57
CA TYR A 342 0.24 -24.31 29.43
C TYR A 342 -0.39 -23.14 28.63
N ALA A 343 -1.24 -23.40 27.64
CA ALA A 343 -1.92 -22.36 26.95
C ALA A 343 -2.91 -21.64 27.89
N PRO A 344 -2.89 -20.29 27.96
CA PRO A 344 -3.90 -19.58 28.73
C PRO A 344 -5.29 -19.75 28.09
N ASN A 345 -6.34 -19.60 28.90
CA ASN A 345 -7.71 -19.53 28.37
C ASN A 345 -7.83 -18.30 27.46
N ALA A 346 -7.72 -18.50 26.17
CA ALA A 346 -7.72 -17.43 25.17
C ALA A 346 -8.24 -17.94 23.84
N THR A 347 -8.78 -17.03 23.05
CA THR A 347 -9.08 -17.31 21.64
C THR A 347 -7.83 -17.08 20.80
N ALA A 348 -7.47 -18.07 20.00
CA ALA A 348 -6.38 -18.00 19.03
C ALA A 348 -6.94 -18.16 17.62
N VAL A 349 -6.27 -17.56 16.65
CA VAL A 349 -6.61 -17.74 15.23
C VAL A 349 -5.67 -18.79 14.63
N VAL A 350 -6.24 -19.80 13.98
CA VAL A 350 -5.52 -20.76 13.17
C VAL A 350 -5.74 -20.38 11.70
N HIS A 351 -4.67 -20.00 11.03
CA HIS A 351 -4.72 -19.65 9.60
C HIS A 351 -4.37 -20.85 8.74
N ALA A 352 -5.14 -21.06 7.68
CA ALA A 352 -4.86 -22.01 6.62
C ALA A 352 -4.39 -21.27 5.37
N THR A 353 -3.39 -21.80 4.70
CA THR A 353 -2.87 -21.24 3.46
C THR A 353 -2.91 -22.28 2.34
N ALA A 354 -3.21 -21.83 1.12
CA ALA A 354 -2.99 -22.59 -0.11
C ALA A 354 -2.10 -21.79 -1.04
N THR A 355 -1.02 -22.38 -1.48
CA THR A 355 -0.04 -21.77 -2.38
C THR A 355 0.18 -22.60 -3.61
N THR A 356 0.41 -21.94 -4.76
CA THR A 356 0.91 -22.55 -6.00
C THR A 356 1.68 -21.49 -6.78
N GLY A 357 2.98 -21.67 -7.02
CA GLY A 357 3.83 -20.61 -7.54
C GLY A 357 3.73 -19.35 -6.66
N ASP A 358 3.40 -18.22 -7.28
CA ASP A 358 3.24 -16.94 -6.57
C ASP A 358 1.82 -16.68 -6.04
N TRP A 359 0.91 -17.64 -6.21
CA TRP A 359 -0.47 -17.50 -5.74
C TRP A 359 -0.60 -17.96 -4.29
N LEU A 360 -1.23 -17.13 -3.48
CA LEU A 360 -1.55 -17.39 -2.07
C LEU A 360 -3.04 -17.16 -1.83
N ARG A 361 -3.67 -18.05 -1.07
CA ARG A 361 -4.98 -17.83 -0.44
C ARG A 361 -4.90 -18.23 1.02
N GLU A 362 -5.62 -17.49 1.83
CA GLU A 362 -5.67 -17.67 3.28
C GLU A 362 -7.11 -17.72 3.76
N ALA A 363 -7.32 -18.44 4.84
CA ALA A 363 -8.54 -18.41 5.63
C ALA A 363 -8.18 -18.64 7.09
N GLY A 364 -8.89 -18.01 8.00
CA GLY A 364 -8.67 -18.17 9.44
C GLY A 364 -9.90 -18.75 10.12
N VAL A 365 -9.67 -19.44 11.24
CA VAL A 365 -10.72 -19.88 12.16
C VAL A 365 -10.34 -19.57 13.60
N ASN A 366 -11.26 -19.02 14.35
CA ASN A 366 -11.08 -18.77 15.77
C ASN A 366 -11.22 -20.08 16.56
N VAL A 367 -10.28 -20.35 17.43
CA VAL A 367 -10.27 -21.51 18.31
C VAL A 367 -10.06 -21.03 19.74
N THR A 368 -10.97 -21.37 20.64
CA THR A 368 -10.81 -21.09 22.07
C THR A 368 -9.99 -22.22 22.70
N VAL A 369 -8.90 -21.88 23.41
CA VAL A 369 -8.20 -22.81 24.25
C VAL A 369 -8.76 -22.66 25.67
N SER A 370 -9.31 -23.75 26.21
CA SER A 370 -9.87 -23.78 27.56
C SER A 370 -9.48 -25.07 28.26
N GLY A 371 -8.91 -24.94 29.46
CA GLY A 371 -8.50 -26.01 30.32
C GLY A 371 -9.64 -26.68 31.09
#